data_46759f04181acdad72509a6308201a7e
#
_entry.id   46759f04181acdad72509a6308201a7e
#
_cell.length_a   1.000
_cell.length_b   1.000
_cell.length_c   1.000
_cell.angle_alpha   90.00
_cell.angle_beta   90.00
_cell.angle_gamma   90.00
#
_symmetry.space_group_name_H-M   'P 1'
#
loop_
_entity.id
_entity.type
_entity.pdbx_description
1 polymer ?
#
loop_
_entity_poly.entity_id
_entity_poly.type
_entity_poly.pdbx_seq_one_letter_code
_entity_poly.pdbx_strand_id
1 'polypeptide(L)'
;MRAGIPYASGVATFLTLKGSPIATMPMTGERLNLNDKNAADPVMTRVGEILKGKTVGVVQSTSQEQLIRAYFGSDVDTRTYKTSAERDLDITAGRIDVEFDSGVYATTALAKAENQDLIMTGPFMRGAMLATDVALGIRKGETEPKAKFDEVIRAAAEDGTIRKLSVKWSKLDLTPTLSPAAASSQ
;
A
#
# COMPACT_ATOMS: atom_id res chain seq x y z
N MET A 1 11.34 15.05 16.11
CA MET A 1 10.84 13.67 16.35
C MET A 1 11.85 12.72 15.70
N ARG A 2 12.18 11.59 16.30
CA ARG A 2 12.92 10.49 15.66
C ARG A 2 11.93 9.34 15.47
N ALA A 3 11.94 8.70 14.30
CA ALA A 3 11.18 7.48 14.10
C ALA A 3 11.88 6.29 14.77
N GLY A 4 11.13 5.40 15.38
CA GLY A 4 11.58 4.05 15.73
C GLY A 4 11.77 3.19 14.47
N ILE A 5 12.11 1.92 14.64
CA ILE A 5 12.01 0.97 13.52
C ILE A 5 10.54 0.74 13.17
N PRO A 6 10.21 0.39 11.91
CA PRO A 6 8.82 0.14 11.55
C PRO A 6 8.29 -1.13 12.25
N TYR A 7 7.07 -1.04 12.78
CA TYR A 7 6.35 -2.19 13.31
C TYR A 7 5.37 -2.81 12.31
N ALA A 8 5.11 -2.12 11.20
CA ALA A 8 4.34 -2.64 10.08
C ALA A 8 4.84 -2.05 8.77
N SER A 9 4.79 -2.84 7.69
CA SER A 9 5.09 -2.41 6.35
C SER A 9 3.91 -2.77 5.45
N GLY A 10 3.12 -1.75 5.10
CA GLY A 10 1.96 -1.90 4.26
C GLY A 10 2.30 -2.09 2.78
N VAL A 11 1.25 -2.15 1.99
CA VAL A 11 1.30 -2.18 0.53
C VAL A 11 0.19 -1.29 -0.02
N ALA A 12 0.28 -0.90 -1.28
CA ALA A 12 -0.81 -0.29 -2.02
C ALA A 12 -1.21 -1.19 -3.19
N THR A 13 -2.47 -1.17 -3.58
CA THR A 13 -3.00 -2.00 -4.67
C THR A 13 -4.19 -1.31 -5.34
N PHE A 14 -4.64 -1.86 -6.46
CA PHE A 14 -5.81 -1.39 -7.17
C PHE A 14 -7.07 -2.15 -6.76
N LEU A 15 -8.23 -1.48 -6.85
CA LEU A 15 -9.55 -2.11 -6.78
C LEU A 15 -10.34 -1.71 -8.01
N THR A 16 -11.11 -2.65 -8.53
CA THR A 16 -12.02 -2.43 -9.67
C THR A 16 -13.27 -3.29 -9.53
N LEU A 17 -14.26 -3.05 -10.37
CA LEU A 17 -15.46 -3.89 -10.41
C LEU A 17 -15.16 -5.27 -11.00
N LYS A 18 -15.83 -6.30 -10.51
CA LYS A 18 -15.88 -7.62 -11.13
C LYS A 18 -16.36 -7.49 -12.58
N GLY A 19 -15.71 -8.20 -13.49
CA GLY A 19 -16.04 -8.11 -14.93
C GLY A 19 -15.48 -6.89 -15.65
N SER A 20 -14.81 -5.96 -14.97
CA SER A 20 -14.06 -4.89 -15.61
C SER A 20 -12.89 -5.46 -16.43
N PRO A 21 -12.56 -4.87 -17.60
CA PRO A 21 -11.35 -5.23 -18.35
C PRO A 21 -10.05 -5.09 -17.53
N ILE A 22 -10.08 -4.28 -16.47
CA ILE A 22 -8.94 -4.04 -15.57
C ILE A 22 -8.82 -5.13 -14.49
N ALA A 23 -9.79 -6.02 -14.35
CA ALA A 23 -9.84 -7.06 -13.32
C ALA A 23 -8.67 -8.07 -13.37
N THR A 24 -7.92 -8.12 -14.48
CA THR A 24 -6.82 -9.07 -14.73
C THR A 24 -5.47 -8.38 -14.93
N MET A 25 -5.12 -7.43 -14.08
CA MET A 25 -3.80 -6.80 -14.11
C MET A 25 -2.67 -7.82 -13.81
N PRO A 26 -1.44 -7.57 -14.31
CA PRO A 26 -0.29 -8.42 -14.02
C PRO A 26 0.00 -8.47 -12.52
N MET A 27 0.55 -9.59 -12.06
CA MET A 27 0.96 -9.81 -10.66
C MET A 27 -0.17 -9.58 -9.64
N THR A 28 -1.42 -9.81 -10.01
CA THR A 28 -2.55 -9.67 -9.06
C THR A 28 -2.34 -10.54 -7.82
N GLY A 29 -2.29 -9.89 -6.65
CA GLY A 29 -2.06 -10.54 -5.37
C GLY A 29 -0.59 -10.83 -5.03
N GLU A 30 0.36 -10.56 -5.93
CA GLU A 30 1.79 -10.72 -5.69
C GLU A 30 2.43 -9.40 -5.21
N ARG A 31 3.59 -9.51 -4.54
CA ARG A 31 4.30 -8.34 -4.01
C ARG A 31 5.27 -7.77 -5.05
N LEU A 32 5.25 -6.45 -5.21
CA LEU A 32 6.17 -5.70 -6.06
C LEU A 32 6.89 -4.60 -5.25
N ASN A 33 8.22 -4.65 -5.25
CA ASN A 33 9.03 -3.61 -4.64
C ASN A 33 9.46 -2.60 -5.72
N LEU A 34 8.92 -1.41 -5.69
CA LEU A 34 9.20 -0.35 -6.66
C LEU A 34 10.63 0.21 -6.59
N ASN A 35 11.39 -0.13 -5.54
CA ASN A 35 12.81 0.22 -5.46
C ASN A 35 13.69 -0.73 -6.29
N ASP A 36 13.20 -1.94 -6.60
CA ASP A 36 13.85 -2.86 -7.55
C ASP A 36 13.39 -2.54 -8.97
N LYS A 37 14.07 -1.62 -9.63
CA LYS A 37 13.71 -1.14 -10.96
C LYS A 37 13.68 -2.24 -12.01
N ASN A 38 14.59 -3.22 -11.91
CA ASN A 38 14.64 -4.32 -12.87
C ASN A 38 13.37 -5.18 -12.82
N ALA A 39 12.82 -5.41 -11.64
CA ALA A 39 11.58 -6.15 -11.48
C ALA A 39 10.35 -5.26 -11.68
N ALA A 40 10.40 -3.99 -11.23
CA ALA A 40 9.25 -3.10 -11.20
C ALA A 40 8.93 -2.49 -12.58
N ASP A 41 9.92 -2.00 -13.31
CA ASP A 41 9.67 -1.21 -14.53
C ASP A 41 8.90 -1.99 -15.61
N PRO A 42 9.19 -3.28 -15.92
CA PRO A 42 8.38 -4.03 -16.88
C PRO A 42 6.92 -4.21 -16.43
N VAL A 43 6.71 -4.44 -15.14
CA VAL A 43 5.36 -4.61 -14.56
C VAL A 43 4.59 -3.29 -14.61
N MET A 44 5.21 -2.19 -14.19
CA MET A 44 4.58 -0.86 -14.18
C MET A 44 4.29 -0.35 -15.60
N THR A 45 5.15 -0.67 -16.58
CA THR A 45 4.87 -0.40 -17.99
C THR A 45 3.61 -1.13 -18.44
N ARG A 46 3.48 -2.42 -18.12
CA ARG A 46 2.30 -3.20 -18.45
C ARG A 46 1.04 -2.73 -17.76
N VAL A 47 1.13 -2.34 -16.48
CA VAL A 47 0.03 -1.70 -15.74
C VAL A 47 -0.38 -0.39 -16.41
N GLY A 48 0.58 0.44 -16.83
CA GLY A 48 0.31 1.69 -17.55
C GLY A 48 -0.41 1.48 -18.88
N GLU A 49 -0.03 0.46 -19.67
CA GLU A 49 -0.74 0.10 -20.90
C GLU A 49 -2.22 -0.23 -20.65
N ILE A 50 -2.51 -0.96 -19.56
CA ILE A 50 -3.88 -1.33 -19.17
C ILE A 50 -4.68 -0.13 -18.68
N LEU A 51 -4.03 0.79 -17.96
CA LEU A 51 -4.65 1.98 -17.39
C LEU A 51 -4.78 3.13 -18.40
N LYS A 52 -4.18 3.03 -19.56
CA LYS A 52 -4.21 4.10 -20.56
C LYS A 52 -5.63 4.49 -20.95
N GLY A 53 -5.94 5.78 -20.81
CA GLY A 53 -7.27 6.35 -21.07
C GLY A 53 -8.32 5.98 -20.02
N LYS A 54 -7.92 5.41 -18.88
CA LYS A 54 -8.81 5.06 -17.76
C LYS A 54 -8.82 6.14 -16.70
N THR A 55 -9.90 6.20 -15.94
CA THR A 55 -10.03 7.08 -14.79
C THR A 55 -9.63 6.35 -13.52
N VAL A 56 -8.55 6.81 -12.88
CA VAL A 56 -8.04 6.28 -11.61
C VAL A 56 -8.43 7.19 -10.46
N GLY A 57 -9.21 6.67 -9.53
CA GLY A 57 -9.61 7.38 -8.30
C GLY A 57 -8.56 7.22 -7.18
N VAL A 58 -8.15 8.35 -6.59
CA VAL A 58 -7.23 8.39 -5.45
C VAL A 58 -7.69 9.41 -4.41
N VAL A 59 -7.28 9.24 -3.16
CA VAL A 59 -7.48 10.28 -2.15
C VAL A 59 -6.42 11.36 -2.33
N GLN A 60 -6.85 12.62 -2.33
CA GLN A 60 -5.97 13.78 -2.55
C GLN A 60 -4.87 13.89 -1.49
N SER A 61 -3.72 14.43 -1.88
CA SER A 61 -2.56 14.69 -1.00
C SER A 61 -1.95 13.44 -0.36
N THR A 62 -2.17 12.28 -0.97
CA THR A 62 -1.59 11.01 -0.53
C THR A 62 -0.38 10.60 -1.38
N SER A 63 0.43 9.68 -0.86
CA SER A 63 1.49 9.05 -1.64
C SER A 63 0.98 8.22 -2.80
N GLN A 64 -0.25 7.72 -2.71
CA GLN A 64 -0.94 7.02 -3.78
C GLN A 64 -1.22 7.96 -4.97
N GLU A 65 -1.75 9.16 -4.71
CA GLU A 65 -1.93 10.16 -5.77
C GLU A 65 -0.60 10.50 -6.45
N GLN A 66 0.44 10.75 -5.64
CA GLN A 66 1.78 11.08 -6.16
C GLN A 66 2.32 9.96 -7.06
N LEU A 67 2.13 8.69 -6.68
CA LEU A 67 2.59 7.56 -7.47
C LEU A 67 1.87 7.47 -8.81
N ILE A 68 0.54 7.56 -8.83
CA ILE A 68 -0.24 7.50 -10.08
C ILE A 68 0.21 8.59 -11.04
N ARG A 69 0.34 9.83 -10.55
CA ARG A 69 0.80 10.95 -11.40
C ARG A 69 2.23 10.79 -11.90
N ALA A 70 3.13 10.25 -11.06
CA ALA A 70 4.53 10.09 -11.42
C ALA A 70 4.78 8.97 -12.43
N TYR A 71 4.06 7.84 -12.32
CA TYR A 71 4.25 6.70 -13.19
C TYR A 71 3.44 6.78 -14.48
N PHE A 72 2.24 7.35 -14.44
CA PHE A 72 1.30 7.29 -15.57
C PHE A 72 1.00 8.66 -16.18
N GLY A 73 1.27 9.75 -15.47
CA GLY A 73 1.19 11.12 -16.00
C GLY A 73 -0.16 11.43 -16.65
N SER A 74 -0.11 11.91 -17.90
CA SER A 74 -1.28 12.25 -18.70
C SER A 74 -1.95 11.06 -19.41
N ASP A 75 -1.36 9.86 -19.36
CA ASP A 75 -1.95 8.67 -19.97
C ASP A 75 -3.17 8.16 -19.19
N VAL A 76 -3.35 8.65 -17.95
CA VAL A 76 -4.42 8.27 -17.02
C VAL A 76 -5.15 9.52 -16.54
N ASP A 77 -6.49 9.50 -16.56
CA ASP A 77 -7.30 10.52 -15.89
C ASP A 77 -7.27 10.29 -14.37
N THR A 78 -6.49 11.09 -13.63
CA THR A 78 -6.39 10.96 -12.17
C THR A 78 -7.45 11.83 -11.50
N ARG A 79 -8.51 11.19 -10.98
CA ARG A 79 -9.56 11.84 -10.20
C ARG A 79 -9.28 11.78 -8.72
N THR A 80 -9.26 12.94 -8.06
CA THR A 80 -8.96 13.04 -6.63
C THR A 80 -10.23 13.23 -5.80
N TYR A 81 -10.24 12.62 -4.61
CA TYR A 81 -11.35 12.66 -3.66
C TYR A 81 -10.87 13.15 -2.30
N LYS A 82 -11.74 13.77 -1.53
CA LYS A 82 -11.43 14.17 -0.15
C LYS A 82 -11.38 12.96 0.78
N THR A 83 -12.22 11.98 0.54
CA THR A 83 -12.34 10.76 1.36
C THR A 83 -12.41 9.51 0.48
N SER A 84 -11.99 8.37 1.03
CA SER A 84 -12.16 7.09 0.35
C SER A 84 -13.63 6.72 0.16
N ALA A 85 -14.53 7.14 1.07
CA ALA A 85 -15.96 6.85 0.95
C ALA A 85 -16.59 7.53 -0.29
N GLU A 86 -16.21 8.79 -0.60
CA GLU A 86 -16.65 9.46 -1.81
C GLU A 86 -16.16 8.74 -3.07
N ARG A 87 -14.92 8.26 -3.06
CA ARG A 87 -14.32 7.49 -4.15
C ARG A 87 -15.04 6.15 -4.35
N ASP A 88 -15.33 5.42 -3.26
CA ASP A 88 -16.04 4.13 -3.28
C ASP A 88 -17.44 4.27 -3.91
N LEU A 89 -18.13 5.39 -3.67
CA LEU A 89 -19.41 5.67 -4.34
C LEU A 89 -19.24 5.87 -5.85
N ASP A 90 -18.12 6.43 -6.28
CA ASP A 90 -17.89 6.70 -7.70
C ASP A 90 -17.50 5.42 -8.46
N ILE A 91 -16.69 4.52 -7.86
CA ILE A 91 -16.37 3.26 -8.51
C ILE A 91 -17.59 2.33 -8.58
N THR A 92 -18.36 2.22 -7.52
CA THR A 92 -19.58 1.38 -7.52
C THR A 92 -20.62 1.88 -8.49
N ALA A 93 -20.68 3.20 -8.74
CA ALA A 93 -21.53 3.81 -9.74
C ALA A 93 -20.94 3.81 -11.17
N GLY A 94 -19.75 3.25 -11.39
CA GLY A 94 -19.08 3.21 -12.69
C GLY A 94 -18.58 4.56 -13.20
N ARG A 95 -18.41 5.56 -12.31
CA ARG A 95 -17.91 6.89 -12.67
C ARG A 95 -16.39 7.00 -12.72
N ILE A 96 -15.68 6.01 -12.17
CA ILE A 96 -14.26 5.76 -12.32
C ILE A 96 -14.05 4.28 -12.65
N ASP A 97 -12.94 3.97 -13.34
CA ASP A 97 -12.63 2.60 -13.78
C ASP A 97 -11.94 1.78 -12.69
N VAL A 98 -11.11 2.43 -11.86
CA VAL A 98 -10.27 1.77 -10.88
C VAL A 98 -9.93 2.73 -9.74
N GLU A 99 -9.75 2.18 -8.54
CA GLU A 99 -9.20 2.88 -7.37
C GLU A 99 -7.78 2.43 -7.09
N PHE A 100 -6.99 3.32 -6.48
CA PHE A 100 -5.68 2.97 -5.94
C PHE A 100 -5.56 3.43 -4.49
N ASP A 101 -5.35 2.49 -3.57
CA ASP A 101 -5.27 2.78 -2.14
C ASP A 101 -4.35 1.79 -1.40
N SER A 102 -4.21 1.97 -0.08
CA SER A 102 -3.49 1.02 0.77
C SER A 102 -4.18 -0.35 0.77
N GLY A 103 -3.39 -1.42 0.84
CA GLY A 103 -3.93 -2.77 0.89
C GLY A 103 -4.80 -3.01 2.13
N VAL A 104 -4.50 -2.35 3.26
CA VAL A 104 -5.33 -2.42 4.47
C VAL A 104 -6.71 -1.81 4.22
N TYR A 105 -6.76 -0.65 3.56
CA TYR A 105 -8.04 -0.09 3.13
C TYR A 105 -8.78 -1.03 2.19
N ALA A 106 -8.10 -1.54 1.16
CA ALA A 106 -8.68 -2.44 0.17
C ALA A 106 -9.35 -3.66 0.83
N THR A 107 -8.66 -4.34 1.76
CA THR A 107 -9.24 -5.49 2.49
C THR A 107 -10.45 -5.10 3.33
N THR A 108 -10.43 -3.91 3.95
CA THR A 108 -11.54 -3.40 4.75
C THR A 108 -12.74 -3.01 3.87
N ALA A 109 -12.47 -2.36 2.74
CA ALA A 109 -13.51 -1.99 1.78
C ALA A 109 -14.23 -3.21 1.21
N LEU A 110 -13.49 -4.26 0.81
CA LEU A 110 -14.06 -5.51 0.29
C LEU A 110 -14.87 -6.32 1.31
N ALA A 111 -14.69 -6.07 2.62
CA ALA A 111 -15.48 -6.70 3.66
C ALA A 111 -16.87 -6.08 3.84
N LYS A 112 -17.15 -4.94 3.21
CA LYS A 112 -18.44 -4.26 3.30
C LYS A 112 -19.42 -4.82 2.28
N ALA A 113 -20.69 -4.97 2.69
CA ALA A 113 -21.74 -5.53 1.83
C ALA A 113 -22.00 -4.69 0.56
N GLU A 114 -21.90 -3.35 0.67
CA GLU A 114 -22.06 -2.43 -0.45
C GLU A 114 -20.95 -2.54 -1.51
N ASN A 115 -19.82 -3.14 -1.17
CA ASN A 115 -18.65 -3.28 -2.05
C ASN A 115 -18.42 -4.71 -2.54
N GLN A 116 -19.44 -5.58 -2.46
CA GLN A 116 -19.35 -7.00 -2.85
C GLN A 116 -18.94 -7.21 -4.31
N ASP A 117 -19.14 -6.21 -5.17
CA ASP A 117 -18.79 -6.27 -6.60
C ASP A 117 -17.38 -5.72 -6.88
N LEU A 118 -16.68 -5.21 -5.88
CA LEU A 118 -15.27 -4.83 -6.00
C LEU A 118 -14.35 -6.05 -5.83
N ILE A 119 -13.22 -5.99 -6.50
CA ILE A 119 -12.10 -6.92 -6.33
C ILE A 119 -10.77 -6.17 -6.30
N MET A 120 -9.77 -6.73 -5.64
CA MET A 120 -8.38 -6.28 -5.81
C MET A 120 -7.82 -6.79 -7.13
N THR A 121 -7.01 -5.96 -7.78
CA THR A 121 -6.31 -6.27 -9.02
C THR A 121 -4.92 -5.66 -9.02
N GLY A 122 -4.00 -6.23 -9.81
CA GLY A 122 -2.61 -5.77 -9.86
C GLY A 122 -1.78 -6.14 -8.64
N PRO A 123 -0.51 -5.72 -8.62
CA PRO A 123 0.43 -6.07 -7.56
C PRO A 123 0.13 -5.36 -6.25
N PHE A 124 0.58 -5.97 -5.15
CA PHE A 124 0.77 -5.31 -3.88
C PHE A 124 2.09 -4.54 -3.89
N MET A 125 2.02 -3.23 -4.12
CA MET A 125 3.17 -2.35 -4.31
C MET A 125 3.68 -1.74 -3.01
N ARG A 126 5.01 -1.62 -2.88
CA ARG A 126 5.70 -0.88 -1.81
C ARG A 126 6.95 -0.20 -2.35
N GLY A 127 7.51 0.72 -1.57
CA GLY A 127 8.73 1.44 -1.95
C GLY A 127 8.48 2.64 -2.85
N ALA A 128 9.55 3.19 -3.44
CA ALA A 128 9.54 4.48 -4.12
C ALA A 128 8.91 5.56 -3.23
N MET A 129 7.92 6.29 -3.75
CA MET A 129 7.23 7.33 -2.98
C MET A 129 6.10 6.81 -2.09
N LEU A 130 5.78 5.51 -2.13
CA LEU A 130 4.78 4.93 -1.23
C LEU A 130 5.34 4.87 0.19
N ALA A 131 4.83 5.72 1.07
CA ALA A 131 5.15 5.72 2.49
C ALA A 131 4.34 4.61 3.20
N THR A 132 4.77 3.36 3.02
CA THR A 132 4.04 2.18 3.53
C THR A 132 4.51 1.71 4.90
N ASP A 133 5.68 2.14 5.35
CA ASP A 133 6.23 1.78 6.65
C ASP A 133 5.60 2.62 7.78
N VAL A 134 5.14 1.95 8.83
CA VAL A 134 4.54 2.57 10.00
C VAL A 134 5.46 2.36 11.20
N ALA A 135 5.90 3.46 11.81
CA ALA A 135 6.81 3.46 12.94
C ALA A 135 6.31 4.38 14.07
N LEU A 136 6.78 4.12 15.30
CA LEU A 136 6.48 5.00 16.42
C LEU A 136 7.29 6.30 16.32
N GLY A 137 6.59 7.42 16.48
CA GLY A 137 7.22 8.73 16.62
C GLY A 137 7.64 8.98 18.06
N ILE A 138 8.95 9.07 18.32
CA ILE A 138 9.51 9.25 19.66
C ILE A 138 10.11 10.65 19.77
N ARG A 139 9.96 11.28 20.94
CA ARG A 139 10.48 12.63 21.19
C ARG A 139 12.01 12.61 21.06
N LYS A 140 12.56 13.67 20.46
CA LYS A 140 14.02 13.81 20.32
C LYS A 140 14.67 13.86 21.72
N GLY A 141 15.65 13.00 21.96
CA GLY A 141 16.35 12.87 23.26
C GLY A 141 15.89 11.68 24.10
N GLU A 142 14.71 11.10 23.86
CA GLU A 142 14.22 9.90 24.56
C GLU A 142 14.82 8.63 23.93
N THR A 143 16.08 8.36 24.26
CA THR A 143 16.84 7.24 23.66
C THR A 143 16.47 5.90 24.29
N GLU A 144 16.24 5.87 25.61
CA GLU A 144 15.90 4.63 26.34
C GLU A 144 14.53 4.08 25.93
N PRO A 145 13.43 4.85 25.92
CA PRO A 145 12.14 4.36 25.41
C PRO A 145 12.25 3.87 23.97
N LYS A 146 12.98 4.62 23.11
CA LYS A 146 13.21 4.20 21.73
C LYS A 146 13.86 2.82 21.64
N ALA A 147 14.92 2.58 22.39
CA ALA A 147 15.65 1.31 22.36
C ALA A 147 14.76 0.14 22.80
N LYS A 148 13.96 0.34 23.86
CA LYS A 148 13.02 -0.69 24.33
C LYS A 148 11.94 -1.01 23.29
N PHE A 149 11.35 -0.01 22.63
CA PHE A 149 10.38 -0.24 21.57
C PHE A 149 11.02 -0.95 20.38
N ASP A 150 12.19 -0.52 19.95
CA ASP A 150 12.89 -1.15 18.82
C ASP A 150 13.22 -2.63 19.12
N GLU A 151 13.62 -2.97 20.35
CA GLU A 151 13.87 -4.35 20.81
C GLU A 151 12.60 -5.19 20.74
N VAL A 152 11.49 -4.72 21.32
CA VAL A 152 10.22 -5.45 21.34
C VAL A 152 9.67 -5.64 19.91
N ILE A 153 9.79 -4.63 19.05
CA ILE A 153 9.35 -4.72 17.65
C ILE A 153 10.17 -5.77 16.89
N ARG A 154 11.50 -5.82 17.10
CA ARG A 154 12.35 -6.86 16.50
C ARG A 154 11.92 -8.24 16.94
N ALA A 155 11.79 -8.47 18.24
CA ALA A 155 11.35 -9.75 18.78
C ALA A 155 9.98 -10.16 18.21
N ALA A 156 9.02 -9.23 18.14
CA ALA A 156 7.68 -9.50 17.60
C ALA A 156 7.67 -9.74 16.07
N ALA A 157 8.65 -9.22 15.34
CA ALA A 157 8.83 -9.53 13.93
C ALA A 157 9.44 -10.93 13.73
N GLU A 158 10.44 -11.28 14.56
CA GLU A 158 11.18 -12.55 14.49
C GLU A 158 10.33 -13.74 14.95
N ASP A 159 9.53 -13.59 16.02
CA ASP A 159 8.66 -14.66 16.54
C ASP A 159 7.33 -14.82 15.77
N GLY A 160 7.09 -13.97 14.76
CA GLY A 160 5.91 -14.00 13.92
C GLY A 160 4.65 -13.35 14.54
N THR A 161 4.77 -12.69 15.69
CA THR A 161 3.64 -12.00 16.34
C THR A 161 3.05 -10.92 15.45
N ILE A 162 3.90 -10.10 14.79
CA ILE A 162 3.43 -9.06 13.84
C ILE A 162 2.66 -9.71 12.69
N ARG A 163 3.19 -10.78 12.10
CA ARG A 163 2.49 -11.51 11.03
C ARG A 163 1.13 -12.04 11.48
N LYS A 164 1.09 -12.70 12.62
CA LYS A 164 -0.15 -13.28 13.17
C LYS A 164 -1.22 -12.22 13.39
N LEU A 165 -0.86 -11.08 13.97
CA LEU A 165 -1.78 -9.99 14.24
C LEU A 165 -2.22 -9.29 12.95
N SER A 166 -1.31 -8.97 12.05
CA SER A 166 -1.63 -8.28 10.80
C SER A 166 -2.51 -9.14 9.89
N VAL A 167 -2.22 -10.43 9.74
CA VAL A 167 -3.07 -11.35 8.97
C VAL A 167 -4.46 -11.52 9.61
N LYS A 168 -4.53 -11.59 10.94
CA LYS A 168 -5.81 -11.68 11.66
C LYS A 168 -6.72 -10.50 11.35
N TRP A 169 -6.18 -9.28 11.42
CA TRP A 169 -6.98 -8.06 11.39
C TRP A 169 -7.09 -7.42 10.00
N SER A 170 -6.01 -7.46 9.19
CA SER A 170 -5.99 -6.84 7.86
C SER A 170 -6.00 -7.83 6.70
N LYS A 171 -5.96 -9.14 6.98
CA LYS A 171 -5.81 -10.22 5.97
C LYS A 171 -4.51 -10.13 5.15
N LEU A 172 -3.59 -9.27 5.55
CA LEU A 172 -2.30 -9.05 4.91
C LEU A 172 -1.16 -9.29 5.90
N ASP A 173 -0.09 -9.89 5.44
CA ASP A 173 1.15 -9.93 6.20
C ASP A 173 1.85 -8.57 6.08
N LEU A 174 1.85 -7.80 7.16
CA LEU A 174 2.48 -6.48 7.24
C LEU A 174 3.82 -6.52 7.97
N THR A 175 4.44 -7.69 8.09
CA THR A 175 5.75 -7.81 8.75
C THR A 175 6.78 -6.94 8.04
N PRO A 176 7.45 -6.02 8.76
CA PRO A 176 8.43 -5.15 8.15
C PRO A 176 9.73 -5.89 7.85
N THR A 177 10.43 -5.49 6.81
CA THR A 177 11.81 -5.91 6.59
C THR A 177 12.72 -5.02 7.42
N LEU A 178 13.26 -5.55 8.51
CA LEU A 178 14.13 -4.81 9.40
C LEU A 178 15.60 -5.01 8.99
N SER A 179 16.36 -3.90 8.91
CA SER A 179 17.81 -4.01 8.81
C SER A 179 18.39 -4.70 10.07
N PRO A 180 19.47 -5.50 9.95
CA PRO A 180 20.19 -6.01 11.11
C PRO A 180 20.46 -4.88 12.10
N ALA A 181 20.37 -5.17 13.40
CA ALA A 181 20.80 -4.20 14.40
C ALA A 181 22.24 -3.81 14.10
N ALA A 182 22.51 -2.52 13.93
CA ALA A 182 23.91 -2.08 13.89
C ALA A 182 24.60 -2.62 15.14
N ALA A 183 25.62 -3.44 14.95
CA ALA A 183 26.41 -3.94 16.06
C ALA A 183 26.83 -2.72 16.88
N SER A 184 26.40 -2.67 18.14
CA SER A 184 26.81 -1.62 19.06
C SER A 184 28.34 -1.67 19.12
N SER A 185 29.00 -0.77 18.40
CA SER A 185 30.43 -0.50 18.63
C SER A 185 30.55 -0.01 20.08
N GLN A 186 31.09 -0.89 20.92
CA GLN A 186 31.51 -0.57 22.28
C GLN A 186 32.57 0.53 22.26
#